data_ba51305da6b8d4149829bbf6b59f76ca
#
_entry.id   ba51305da6b8d4149829bbf6b59f76ca
#
_cell.length_a   1.000
_cell.length_b   1.000
_cell.length_c   1.000
_cell.angle_alpha   90.00
_cell.angle_beta   90.00
_cell.angle_gamma   90.00
#
_symmetry.space_group_name_H-M   'P 1'
#
loop_
_entity.id
_entity.type
_entity.pdbx_description
1 polymer ?
#
loop_
_entity_poly.entity_id
_entity_poly.type
_entity_poly.pdbx_seq_one_letter_code
_entity_poly.pdbx_strand_id
1 'polypeptide(L)'
;MKFDVSAELPMNCEAYWKARNSPAFLELLGTTVGKWRIVRVSEKVKGGVVRFHQRTVPTTPLPLVLKIYMGDSELQFDDVLTYDKPGSGVPCVAEVVTTTTLLSRTDIRGTLSCEPRGPHRCVQRFRGDVKVALLGLGGIVERIIVSEMMRSYTMIPGITARYLAQEEKDAGPASVFNVLFGGAEDENGSLSIERRRAEDAARGS
;
A
#
# COMPACT_ATOMS: atom_id res chain seq x y z
N MET A 1 16.61 -14.61 -5.88
CA MET A 1 16.20 -14.06 -7.20
C MET A 1 15.91 -12.57 -7.06
N LYS A 2 16.53 -11.73 -7.90
CA LYS A 2 16.29 -10.28 -7.87
C LYS A 2 15.01 -9.92 -8.63
N PHE A 3 14.33 -8.86 -8.18
CA PHE A 3 13.17 -8.29 -8.87
C PHE A 3 13.21 -6.75 -8.81
N ASP A 4 12.57 -6.13 -9.80
CA ASP A 4 12.39 -4.67 -9.89
C ASP A 4 11.07 -4.43 -10.64
N VAL A 5 10.09 -3.90 -9.93
CA VAL A 5 8.75 -3.64 -10.45
C VAL A 5 8.33 -2.22 -10.12
N SER A 6 7.57 -1.59 -11.01
CA SER A 6 7.06 -0.24 -10.80
C SER A 6 5.65 -0.10 -11.34
N ALA A 7 4.91 0.86 -10.76
CA ALA A 7 3.57 1.21 -11.17
C ALA A 7 3.37 2.73 -11.04
N GLU A 8 2.79 3.36 -12.06
CA GLU A 8 2.36 4.75 -11.99
C GLU A 8 0.97 4.83 -11.37
N LEU A 9 0.80 5.73 -10.39
CA LEU A 9 -0.41 5.84 -9.58
C LEU A 9 -1.05 7.22 -9.77
N PRO A 10 -2.40 7.29 -9.86
CA PRO A 10 -3.14 8.54 -10.05
C PRO A 10 -3.35 9.31 -8.74
N MET A 11 -2.31 9.39 -7.91
CA MET A 11 -2.29 10.17 -6.66
C MET A 11 -0.87 10.58 -6.32
N ASN A 12 -0.70 11.60 -5.47
CA ASN A 12 0.63 11.99 -5.00
C ASN A 12 1.19 11.00 -3.96
N CYS A 13 2.49 11.10 -3.66
CA CYS A 13 3.19 10.18 -2.76
C CYS A 13 2.59 10.14 -1.35
N GLU A 14 2.23 11.29 -0.79
CA GLU A 14 1.68 11.40 0.56
C GLU A 14 0.31 10.70 0.66
N ALA A 15 -0.59 11.00 -0.30
CA ALA A 15 -1.88 10.34 -0.39
C ALA A 15 -1.74 8.83 -0.56
N TYR A 16 -0.77 8.38 -1.38
CA TYR A 16 -0.51 6.96 -1.55
C TYR A 16 -0.07 6.28 -0.24
N TRP A 17 0.87 6.88 0.50
CA TRP A 17 1.32 6.29 1.76
C TRP A 17 0.23 6.24 2.82
N LYS A 18 -0.62 7.26 2.87
CA LYS A 18 -1.80 7.28 3.74
C LYS A 18 -2.80 6.20 3.35
N ALA A 19 -3.16 6.14 2.06
CA ALA A 19 -4.09 5.15 1.52
C ALA A 19 -3.59 3.72 1.72
N ARG A 20 -2.36 3.44 1.31
CA ARG A 20 -1.73 2.13 1.35
C ARG A 20 -1.77 1.46 2.73
N ASN A 21 -1.68 2.23 3.80
CA ASN A 21 -1.71 1.72 5.17
C ASN A 21 -3.12 1.64 5.74
N SER A 22 -4.14 2.09 4.99
CA SER A 22 -5.53 2.03 5.46
C SER A 22 -6.09 0.61 5.35
N PRO A 23 -6.96 0.18 6.29
CA PRO A 23 -7.63 -1.11 6.20
C PRO A 23 -8.42 -1.29 4.90
N ALA A 24 -9.13 -0.23 4.44
CA ALA A 24 -9.93 -0.26 3.23
C ALA A 24 -9.08 -0.53 1.97
N PHE A 25 -7.91 0.09 1.86
CA PHE A 25 -7.00 -0.17 0.74
C PHE A 25 -6.43 -1.59 0.78
N LEU A 26 -6.05 -2.09 1.97
CA LEU A 26 -5.52 -3.44 2.13
C LEU A 26 -6.57 -4.50 1.79
N GLU A 27 -7.83 -4.29 2.17
CA GLU A 27 -8.95 -5.16 1.81
C GLU A 27 -9.19 -5.15 0.30
N LEU A 28 -9.23 -3.96 -0.32
CA LEU A 28 -9.40 -3.83 -1.76
C LEU A 28 -8.24 -4.47 -2.53
N LEU A 29 -7.01 -4.31 -2.05
CA LEU A 29 -5.83 -4.97 -2.61
C LEU A 29 -5.98 -6.50 -2.56
N GLY A 30 -6.28 -7.06 -1.40
CA GLY A 30 -6.44 -8.49 -1.20
C GLY A 30 -7.55 -9.09 -2.06
N THR A 31 -8.72 -8.46 -2.10
CA THR A 31 -9.89 -8.93 -2.87
C THR A 31 -9.68 -8.80 -4.38
N THR A 32 -9.04 -7.72 -4.85
CA THR A 32 -8.79 -7.50 -6.28
C THR A 32 -7.72 -8.43 -6.84
N VAL A 33 -6.64 -8.65 -6.10
CA VAL A 33 -5.64 -9.67 -6.47
C VAL A 33 -6.25 -11.07 -6.43
N GLY A 34 -7.33 -11.23 -5.64
CA GLY A 34 -8.24 -12.39 -5.67
C GLY A 34 -7.65 -13.68 -5.07
N LYS A 35 -6.48 -13.60 -4.44
CA LYS A 35 -5.77 -14.76 -3.89
C LYS A 35 -5.26 -14.56 -2.47
N TRP A 36 -5.42 -13.35 -1.91
CA TRP A 36 -4.77 -12.98 -0.66
C TRP A 36 -5.72 -12.25 0.27
N ARG A 37 -5.64 -12.58 1.55
CA ARG A 37 -6.19 -11.76 2.63
C ARG A 37 -5.03 -10.99 3.25
N ILE A 38 -5.11 -9.66 3.20
CA ILE A 38 -4.10 -8.77 3.75
C ILE A 38 -4.68 -8.09 4.99
N VAL A 39 -3.98 -8.20 6.10
CA VAL A 39 -4.42 -7.65 7.39
C VAL A 39 -3.32 -6.77 7.96
N ARG A 40 -3.68 -5.58 8.40
CA ARG A 40 -2.80 -4.75 9.21
C ARG A 40 -2.65 -5.38 10.59
N VAL A 41 -1.42 -5.68 11.01
CA VAL A 41 -1.13 -6.25 12.32
C VAL A 41 -0.83 -5.16 13.33
N SER A 42 0.08 -4.24 12.99
CA SER A 42 0.45 -3.14 13.87
C SER A 42 1.10 -1.99 13.11
N GLU A 43 1.04 -0.80 13.71
CA GLU A 43 1.84 0.35 13.31
C GLU A 43 2.44 0.98 14.55
N LYS A 44 3.73 1.27 14.52
CA LYS A 44 4.46 1.94 15.60
C LYS A 44 5.22 3.12 15.02
N VAL A 45 5.10 4.27 15.68
CA VAL A 45 5.85 5.49 15.33
C VAL A 45 6.76 5.84 16.50
N LYS A 46 8.06 5.95 16.23
CA LYS A 46 9.05 6.35 17.25
C LYS A 46 10.12 7.23 16.60
N GLY A 47 10.31 8.45 17.12
CA GLY A 47 11.33 9.36 16.61
C GLY A 47 11.19 9.72 15.13
N GLY A 48 9.96 9.83 14.61
CA GLY A 48 9.71 10.10 13.18
C GLY A 48 9.77 8.86 12.27
N VAL A 49 10.26 7.73 12.78
CA VAL A 49 10.30 6.47 12.03
C VAL A 49 9.00 5.69 12.23
N VAL A 50 8.38 5.28 11.14
CA VAL A 50 7.20 4.41 11.11
C VAL A 50 7.64 2.98 10.87
N ARG A 51 7.14 2.06 11.70
CA ARG A 51 7.25 0.62 11.49
C ARG A 51 5.86 0.05 11.32
N PHE A 52 5.54 -0.35 10.11
CA PHE A 52 4.24 -0.90 9.72
C PHE A 52 4.37 -2.40 9.50
N HIS A 53 3.52 -3.19 10.16
CA HIS A 53 3.48 -4.64 10.04
C HIS A 53 2.14 -5.06 9.44
N GLN A 54 2.19 -5.75 8.32
CA GLN A 54 1.04 -6.40 7.69
C GLN A 54 1.26 -7.90 7.54
N ARG A 55 0.17 -8.64 7.50
CA ARG A 55 0.14 -10.08 7.28
C ARG A 55 -0.65 -10.39 6.03
N THR A 56 -0.09 -11.24 5.19
CA THR A 56 -0.70 -11.69 3.94
C THR A 56 -0.86 -13.21 3.99
N VAL A 57 -2.10 -13.68 3.79
CA VAL A 57 -2.44 -15.09 3.81
C VAL A 57 -3.14 -15.47 2.49
N PRO A 58 -2.72 -16.53 1.79
CA PRO A 58 -3.42 -17.00 0.60
C PRO A 58 -4.86 -17.41 0.92
N THR A 59 -5.80 -17.07 0.05
CA THR A 59 -7.21 -17.50 0.15
C THR A 59 -7.53 -18.61 -0.85
N THR A 60 -6.58 -18.96 -1.72
CA THR A 60 -6.71 -20.03 -2.70
C THR A 60 -5.75 -21.17 -2.37
N PRO A 61 -6.05 -22.40 -2.84
CA PRO A 61 -5.16 -23.54 -2.64
C PRO A 61 -3.75 -23.27 -3.17
N LEU A 62 -2.76 -23.63 -2.38
CA LEU A 62 -1.36 -23.52 -2.78
C LEU A 62 -1.03 -24.49 -3.91
N PRO A 63 -0.04 -24.16 -4.77
CA PRO A 63 0.55 -25.12 -5.70
C PRO A 63 0.96 -26.41 -4.98
N LEU A 64 0.73 -27.56 -5.62
CA LEU A 64 0.97 -28.87 -5.00
C LEU A 64 2.38 -29.01 -4.41
N VAL A 65 3.39 -28.49 -5.10
CA VAL A 65 4.78 -28.53 -4.66
C VAL A 65 4.95 -27.81 -3.30
N LEU A 66 4.27 -26.68 -3.07
CA LEU A 66 4.31 -25.96 -1.80
C LEU A 66 3.51 -26.71 -0.73
N LYS A 67 2.35 -27.27 -1.10
CA LYS A 67 1.51 -28.05 -0.17
C LYS A 67 2.22 -29.28 0.35
N ILE A 68 2.92 -30.02 -0.49
CA ILE A 68 3.73 -31.19 -0.06
C ILE A 68 4.80 -30.77 0.95
N TYR A 69 5.39 -29.61 0.76
CA TYR A 69 6.46 -29.10 1.62
C TYR A 69 5.98 -28.57 2.96
N MET A 70 4.81 -27.95 2.99
CA MET A 70 4.23 -27.32 4.17
C MET A 70 3.40 -28.28 5.03
N GLY A 71 2.96 -29.40 4.45
CA GLY A 71 2.01 -30.28 5.12
C GLY A 71 0.71 -29.53 5.45
N ASP A 72 0.28 -29.59 6.69
CA ASP A 72 -0.93 -28.92 7.19
C ASP A 72 -0.69 -27.46 7.63
N SER A 73 0.53 -26.94 7.49
CA SER A 73 0.86 -25.57 7.87
C SER A 73 0.25 -24.56 6.91
N GLU A 74 -0.32 -23.49 7.43
CA GLU A 74 -0.84 -22.38 6.64
C GLU A 74 0.32 -21.50 6.14
N LEU A 75 0.34 -21.19 4.84
CA LEU A 75 1.30 -20.23 4.29
C LEU A 75 0.93 -18.82 4.74
N GLN A 76 1.89 -18.11 5.29
CA GLN A 76 1.72 -16.78 5.79
C GLN A 76 2.97 -15.96 5.48
N PHE A 77 2.77 -14.71 5.06
CA PHE A 77 3.82 -13.71 4.88
C PHE A 77 3.60 -12.58 5.87
N ASP A 78 4.61 -12.28 6.65
CA ASP A 78 4.66 -11.15 7.56
C ASP A 78 5.61 -10.10 7.02
N ASP A 79 5.07 -9.00 6.48
CA ASP A 79 5.82 -7.90 5.92
C ASP A 79 5.99 -6.80 6.95
N VAL A 80 7.23 -6.43 7.23
CA VAL A 80 7.57 -5.28 8.06
C VAL A 80 8.19 -4.21 7.19
N LEU A 81 7.51 -3.06 7.11
CA LEU A 81 7.98 -1.87 6.42
C LEU A 81 8.51 -0.89 7.46
N THR A 82 9.71 -0.37 7.21
CA THR A 82 10.34 0.66 8.05
C THR A 82 10.68 1.86 7.19
N TYR A 83 10.15 3.05 7.54
CA TYR A 83 10.35 4.26 6.76
C TYR A 83 10.23 5.51 7.65
N ASP A 84 10.84 6.60 7.22
CA ASP A 84 10.61 7.91 7.83
C ASP A 84 9.20 8.40 7.49
N LYS A 85 8.55 9.06 8.45
CA LYS A 85 7.22 9.62 8.23
C LYS A 85 7.26 10.55 7.01
N PRO A 86 6.41 10.32 5.99
CA PRO A 86 6.44 11.13 4.79
C PRO A 86 6.20 12.60 5.11
N GLY A 87 7.08 13.47 4.58
CA GLY A 87 6.84 14.90 4.49
C GLY A 87 6.22 15.24 3.13
N SER A 88 5.53 16.38 3.03
CA SER A 88 4.96 16.86 1.78
C SER A 88 6.06 17.03 0.71
N GLY A 89 5.85 16.43 -0.46
CA GLY A 89 6.76 16.57 -1.61
C GLY A 89 8.09 15.81 -1.53
N VAL A 90 8.34 15.05 -0.47
CA VAL A 90 9.57 14.28 -0.32
C VAL A 90 9.33 12.82 -0.77
N PRO A 91 10.20 12.25 -1.62
CA PRO A 91 10.15 10.83 -1.92
C PRO A 91 10.21 10.02 -0.63
N CYS A 92 9.30 9.08 -0.46
CA CYS A 92 9.32 8.17 0.67
C CYS A 92 9.92 6.83 0.26
N VAL A 93 10.85 6.34 1.06
CA VAL A 93 11.52 5.07 0.85
C VAL A 93 11.34 4.21 2.09
N ALA A 94 10.79 3.01 1.92
CA ALA A 94 10.62 2.03 2.98
C ALA A 94 11.52 0.83 2.75
N GLU A 95 12.22 0.40 3.78
CA GLU A 95 12.81 -0.93 3.83
C GLU A 95 11.72 -1.95 4.09
N VAL A 96 11.71 -3.03 3.33
CA VAL A 96 10.75 -4.13 3.45
C VAL A 96 11.49 -5.41 3.80
N VAL A 97 11.08 -6.01 4.90
CA VAL A 97 11.54 -7.34 5.30
C VAL A 97 10.32 -8.23 5.43
N THR A 98 10.30 -9.31 4.66
CA THR A 98 9.23 -10.31 4.70
C THR A 98 9.74 -11.59 5.31
N THR A 99 9.03 -12.07 6.33
CA THR A 99 9.19 -13.42 6.88
C THR A 99 8.02 -14.29 6.47
N THR A 100 8.22 -15.60 6.38
CA THR A 100 7.17 -16.54 5.96
C THR A 100 7.20 -17.80 6.80
N THR A 101 6.01 -18.40 7.02
CA THR A 101 5.88 -19.71 7.63
C THR A 101 6.40 -20.84 6.73
N LEU A 102 6.58 -20.55 5.42
CA LEU A 102 7.02 -21.56 4.46
C LEU A 102 8.35 -22.20 4.86
N LEU A 103 9.25 -21.45 5.49
CA LEU A 103 10.54 -21.97 5.95
C LEU A 103 11.28 -20.92 6.76
N SER A 104 11.96 -21.38 7.81
CA SER A 104 13.00 -20.61 8.53
C SER A 104 14.19 -20.20 7.64
N ARG A 105 14.16 -20.54 6.34
CA ARG A 105 15.23 -20.35 5.35
C ARG A 105 14.80 -19.48 4.15
N THR A 106 13.68 -18.76 4.25
CA THR A 106 13.27 -17.79 3.23
C THR A 106 13.66 -16.40 3.70
N ASP A 107 14.44 -15.69 2.90
CA ASP A 107 14.83 -14.29 3.14
C ASP A 107 14.33 -13.46 1.95
N ILE A 108 13.40 -12.56 2.23
CA ILE A 108 12.86 -11.62 1.25
C ILE A 108 13.10 -10.22 1.79
N ARG A 109 13.92 -9.46 1.08
CA ARG A 109 14.23 -8.08 1.45
C ARG A 109 14.12 -7.19 0.23
N GLY A 110 13.65 -5.99 0.46
CA GLY A 110 13.52 -5.02 -0.61
C GLY A 110 13.38 -3.59 -0.13
N THR A 111 13.28 -2.72 -1.11
CA THR A 111 13.05 -1.29 -0.91
C THR A 111 11.84 -0.89 -1.72
N LEU A 112 10.83 -0.36 -1.04
CA LEU A 112 9.65 0.23 -1.63
C LEU A 112 9.82 1.73 -1.66
N SER A 113 9.85 2.34 -2.83
CA SER A 113 9.93 3.79 -2.99
C SER A 113 8.68 4.35 -3.66
N CYS A 114 8.39 5.62 -3.37
CA CYS A 114 7.35 6.38 -4.03
C CYS A 114 7.96 7.71 -4.47
N GLU A 115 8.03 7.94 -5.78
CA GLU A 115 8.64 9.12 -6.41
C GLU A 115 7.55 10.00 -7.02
N PRO A 116 7.53 11.31 -6.75
CA PRO A 116 6.53 12.21 -7.32
C PRO A 116 6.70 12.34 -8.84
N ARG A 117 5.58 12.40 -9.56
CA ARG A 117 5.48 12.63 -11.01
C ARG A 117 4.52 13.79 -11.33
N GLY A 118 4.58 14.82 -10.49
CA GLY A 118 3.68 15.97 -10.53
C GLY A 118 2.75 16.01 -9.32
N PRO A 119 1.82 16.97 -9.28
CA PRO A 119 1.00 17.22 -8.08
C PRO A 119 0.03 16.09 -7.74
N HIS A 120 -0.42 15.30 -8.74
CA HIS A 120 -1.47 14.28 -8.61
C HIS A 120 -1.03 12.89 -9.07
N ARG A 121 0.28 12.66 -9.26
CA ARG A 121 0.81 11.38 -9.72
C ARG A 121 2.08 11.02 -8.99
N CYS A 122 2.31 9.73 -8.81
CA CYS A 122 3.57 9.20 -8.32
C CYS A 122 3.91 7.88 -9.02
N VAL A 123 5.17 7.49 -8.94
CA VAL A 123 5.62 6.16 -9.34
C VAL A 123 6.02 5.41 -8.08
N GLN A 124 5.30 4.34 -7.80
CA GLN A 124 5.72 3.36 -6.82
C GLN A 124 6.69 2.38 -7.47
N ARG A 125 7.77 2.07 -6.78
CA ARG A 125 8.75 1.07 -7.23
C ARG A 125 9.13 0.16 -6.09
N PHE A 126 9.16 -1.14 -6.37
CA PHE A 126 9.62 -2.14 -5.41
C PHE A 126 10.75 -2.96 -6.00
N ARG A 127 11.91 -2.91 -5.34
CA ARG A 127 13.11 -3.65 -5.71
C ARG A 127 13.53 -4.53 -4.57
N GLY A 128 14.02 -5.72 -4.89
CA GLY A 128 14.48 -6.60 -3.84
C GLY A 128 15.10 -7.88 -4.33
N ASP A 129 15.30 -8.75 -3.36
CA ASP A 129 15.85 -10.09 -3.56
C ASP A 129 15.03 -11.10 -2.76
N VAL A 130 14.68 -12.19 -3.41
CA VAL A 130 14.04 -13.36 -2.80
C VAL A 130 15.05 -14.48 -2.79
N LYS A 131 15.32 -15.06 -1.62
CA LYS A 131 16.18 -16.21 -1.44
C LYS A 131 15.43 -17.30 -0.70
N VAL A 132 15.38 -18.47 -1.29
CA VAL A 132 14.73 -19.65 -0.71
C VAL A 132 15.72 -20.78 -0.66
N ALA A 133 16.19 -21.11 0.54
CA ALA A 133 17.17 -22.20 0.75
C ALA A 133 16.46 -23.56 0.86
N LEU A 134 15.88 -24.02 -0.27
CA LEU A 134 15.29 -25.35 -0.43
C LEU A 134 16.11 -26.20 -1.40
N LEU A 135 16.59 -27.34 -0.94
CA LEU A 135 17.40 -28.23 -1.75
C LEU A 135 16.59 -28.68 -2.98
N GLY A 136 17.07 -28.38 -4.19
CA GLY A 136 16.45 -28.76 -5.46
C GLY A 136 15.19 -27.95 -5.86
N LEU A 137 14.56 -27.19 -4.95
CA LEU A 137 13.31 -26.50 -5.20
C LEU A 137 13.38 -24.98 -5.03
N GLY A 138 14.43 -24.44 -4.40
CA GLY A 138 14.55 -23.03 -4.04
C GLY A 138 14.31 -22.09 -5.23
N GLY A 139 14.96 -22.31 -6.35
CA GLY A 139 14.80 -21.49 -7.55
C GLY A 139 13.40 -21.57 -8.19
N ILE A 140 12.64 -22.65 -7.99
CA ILE A 140 11.25 -22.77 -8.44
C ILE A 140 10.37 -21.90 -7.57
N VAL A 141 10.52 -22.00 -6.24
CA VAL A 141 9.75 -21.22 -5.27
C VAL A 141 10.05 -19.73 -5.40
N GLU A 142 11.30 -19.34 -5.58
CA GLU A 142 11.70 -17.94 -5.84
C GLU A 142 10.96 -17.38 -7.07
N ARG A 143 10.93 -18.14 -8.18
CA ARG A 143 10.22 -17.73 -9.39
C ARG A 143 8.71 -17.56 -9.17
N ILE A 144 8.09 -18.46 -8.43
CA ILE A 144 6.65 -18.35 -8.08
C ILE A 144 6.41 -17.07 -7.30
N ILE A 145 7.19 -16.82 -6.25
CA ILE A 145 7.05 -15.61 -5.41
C ILE A 145 7.22 -14.35 -6.26
N VAL A 146 8.30 -14.24 -7.03
CA VAL A 146 8.58 -13.07 -7.87
C VAL A 146 7.48 -12.88 -8.94
N SER A 147 7.01 -13.94 -9.58
CA SER A 147 5.94 -13.89 -10.57
C SER A 147 4.63 -13.35 -9.99
N GLU A 148 4.24 -13.80 -8.80
CA GLU A 148 3.02 -13.30 -8.13
C GLU A 148 3.19 -11.85 -7.66
N MET A 149 4.38 -11.45 -7.21
CA MET A 149 4.67 -10.05 -6.89
C MET A 149 4.55 -9.17 -8.14
N MET A 150 5.18 -9.54 -9.24
CA MET A 150 5.09 -8.79 -10.51
C MET A 150 3.63 -8.67 -10.98
N ARG A 151 2.88 -9.76 -10.94
CA ARG A 151 1.47 -9.76 -11.28
C ARG A 151 0.65 -8.81 -10.40
N SER A 152 0.86 -8.83 -9.10
CA SER A 152 0.17 -7.94 -8.16
C SER A 152 0.46 -6.47 -8.48
N TYR A 153 1.69 -6.14 -8.83
CA TYR A 153 2.09 -4.77 -9.16
C TYR A 153 1.42 -4.23 -10.43
N THR A 154 1.14 -5.07 -11.42
CA THR A 154 0.38 -4.62 -12.61
C THR A 154 -1.06 -4.24 -12.29
N MET A 155 -1.60 -4.70 -11.17
CA MET A 155 -2.97 -4.41 -10.74
C MET A 155 -3.10 -3.17 -9.85
N ILE A 156 -2.00 -2.73 -9.21
CA ILE A 156 -2.02 -1.61 -8.25
C ILE A 156 -2.61 -0.32 -8.83
N PRO A 157 -2.33 0.12 -10.06
CA PRO A 157 -2.94 1.35 -10.60
C PRO A 157 -4.47 1.29 -10.65
N GLY A 158 -5.02 0.16 -11.07
CA GLY A 158 -6.47 -0.06 -11.10
C GLY A 158 -7.09 -0.13 -9.70
N ILE A 159 -6.39 -0.73 -8.73
CA ILE A 159 -6.80 -0.79 -7.33
C ILE A 159 -6.83 0.62 -6.74
N THR A 160 -5.78 1.40 -6.98
CA THR A 160 -5.66 2.78 -6.51
C THR A 160 -6.78 3.67 -7.07
N ALA A 161 -7.09 3.53 -8.36
CA ALA A 161 -8.20 4.26 -8.99
C ALA A 161 -9.56 3.91 -8.37
N ARG A 162 -9.79 2.62 -8.08
CA ARG A 162 -11.02 2.18 -7.38
C ARG A 162 -11.11 2.71 -5.96
N TYR A 163 -9.98 2.70 -5.24
CA TYR A 163 -9.93 3.24 -3.89
C TYR A 163 -10.30 4.72 -3.87
N LEU A 164 -9.73 5.54 -4.76
CA LEU A 164 -10.09 6.94 -4.90
C LEU A 164 -11.58 7.15 -5.20
N ALA A 165 -12.13 6.36 -6.13
CA ALA A 165 -13.55 6.46 -6.47
C ALA A 165 -14.49 6.05 -5.30
N GLN A 166 -14.04 5.19 -4.38
CA GLN A 166 -14.77 4.87 -3.15
C GLN A 166 -14.68 6.02 -2.14
N GLU A 167 -13.48 6.54 -1.89
CA GLU A 167 -13.28 7.70 -1.01
C GLU A 167 -14.11 8.91 -1.46
N GLU A 168 -14.20 9.16 -2.77
CA GLU A 168 -15.04 10.22 -3.33
C GLU A 168 -16.53 10.01 -3.02
N LYS A 169 -17.03 8.77 -3.12
CA LYS A 169 -18.43 8.45 -2.81
C LYS A 169 -18.74 8.60 -1.32
N ASP A 170 -17.83 8.15 -0.47
CA ASP A 170 -18.01 8.14 0.98
C ASP A 170 -17.88 9.55 1.58
N ALA A 171 -17.07 10.38 0.97
CA ALA A 171 -16.80 11.74 1.42
C ALA A 171 -17.90 12.76 1.06
N GLY A 172 -18.81 12.45 0.11
CA GLY A 172 -19.79 13.40 -0.41
C GLY A 172 -19.15 14.57 -1.18
N PRO A 173 -19.95 15.40 -1.85
CA PRO A 173 -19.46 16.42 -2.80
C PRO A 173 -18.55 17.51 -2.19
N ALA A 174 -18.55 17.71 -0.89
CA ALA A 174 -17.73 18.76 -0.23
C ALA A 174 -16.29 18.32 0.11
N SER A 175 -16.01 17.03 0.21
CA SER A 175 -14.69 16.51 0.61
C SER A 175 -13.75 16.29 -0.57
N VAL A 176 -14.28 16.09 -1.76
CA VAL A 176 -13.52 15.87 -3.00
C VAL A 176 -12.60 17.04 -3.31
N PHE A 177 -13.04 18.26 -3.00
CA PHE A 177 -12.26 19.48 -3.26
C PHE A 177 -10.99 19.55 -2.41
N ASN A 178 -11.01 19.06 -1.17
CA ASN A 178 -9.86 19.10 -0.26
C ASN A 178 -8.83 17.99 -0.57
N VAL A 179 -9.25 16.83 -1.07
CA VAL A 179 -8.36 15.72 -1.42
C VAL A 179 -7.63 15.97 -2.75
N LEU A 180 -8.31 16.55 -3.74
CA LEU A 180 -7.74 16.78 -5.07
C LEU A 180 -6.94 18.09 -5.19
N PHE A 181 -7.28 19.11 -4.41
CA PHE A 181 -6.69 20.44 -4.55
C PHE A 181 -5.80 20.88 -3.39
N GLY A 182 -5.58 19.98 -2.39
CA GLY A 182 -4.70 20.22 -1.25
C GLY A 182 -5.03 21.58 -0.65
N GLY A 183 -6.07 21.67 0.20
CA GLY A 183 -6.44 22.94 0.82
C GLY A 183 -5.21 23.60 1.43
N ALA A 184 -4.70 24.63 0.80
CA ALA A 184 -3.84 25.58 1.44
C ALA A 184 -4.69 26.17 2.56
N GLU A 185 -4.44 25.73 3.79
CA GLU A 185 -4.87 26.48 4.97
C GLU A 185 -4.07 27.78 4.94
N ASP A 186 -4.65 28.80 4.34
CA ASP A 186 -4.17 30.17 4.52
C ASP A 186 -4.33 30.50 6.00
N GLU A 187 -3.20 30.76 6.66
CA GLU A 187 -3.12 31.20 8.07
C GLU A 187 -3.82 32.54 8.37
N ASN A 188 -4.70 32.99 7.52
CA ASN A 188 -5.50 34.20 7.72
C ASN A 188 -6.99 33.92 7.64
N GLY A 189 -7.64 33.94 8.79
CA GLY A 189 -9.06 33.72 9.09
C GLY A 189 -10.12 34.52 8.29
N SER A 190 -9.98 34.67 6.98
CA SER A 190 -10.88 35.43 6.11
C SER A 190 -12.06 34.59 5.58
N LEU A 191 -12.00 33.27 5.59
CA LEU A 191 -13.11 32.42 5.08
C LEU A 191 -14.30 32.24 6.03
N SER A 192 -14.16 32.65 7.29
CA SER A 192 -15.28 32.56 8.27
C SER A 192 -16.38 33.57 8.05
N ILE A 193 -16.13 34.65 7.34
CA ILE A 193 -17.12 35.77 7.16
C ILE A 193 -18.06 35.51 5.99
N GLU A 194 -17.57 34.90 4.90
CA GLU A 194 -18.45 34.62 3.76
C GLU A 194 -19.39 33.43 4.01
N ARG A 195 -18.95 32.45 4.79
CA ARG A 195 -19.80 31.29 5.15
C ARG A 195 -20.98 31.71 6.05
N ARG A 196 -20.77 32.61 7.00
CA ARG A 196 -21.84 33.15 7.85
C ARG A 196 -22.84 33.96 7.05
N ARG A 197 -22.41 34.74 6.04
CA ARG A 197 -23.33 35.50 5.16
C ARG A 197 -24.20 34.60 4.28
N ALA A 198 -23.68 33.46 3.83
CA ALA A 198 -24.45 32.51 3.04
C ALA A 198 -25.50 31.75 3.89
N GLU A 199 -25.19 31.44 5.14
CA GLU A 199 -26.12 30.78 6.07
C GLU A 199 -27.23 31.72 6.56
N ASP A 200 -26.94 32.99 6.75
CA ASP A 200 -27.92 33.99 7.14
C ASP A 200 -28.90 34.35 5.98
N ALA A 201 -28.41 34.32 4.74
CA ALA A 201 -29.26 34.52 3.56
C ALA A 201 -30.22 33.35 3.31
N ALA A 202 -29.86 32.13 3.71
CA ALA A 202 -30.71 30.95 3.55
C ALA A 202 -31.81 30.80 4.63
N ARG A 203 -31.70 31.52 5.74
CA ARG A 203 -32.70 31.52 6.85
C ARG A 203 -33.73 32.64 6.80
N GLY A 204 -33.59 33.53 5.84
CA GLY A 204 -34.46 34.72 5.69
C GLY A 204 -35.51 34.66 4.55
N SER A 205 -35.78 33.45 4.01
CA SER A 205 -36.82 33.27 2.96
C SER A 205 -37.93 32.35 3.45
#